data_8fe8b31336c1f6a33fa34a86dbde914a
#
_entry.id   8fe8b31336c1f6a33fa34a86dbde914a
#
_cell.length_a   1.000
_cell.length_b   1.000
_cell.length_c   1.000
_cell.angle_alpha   90.00
_cell.angle_beta   90.00
_cell.angle_gamma   90.00
#
_symmetry.space_group_name_H-M   'P 1'
#
loop_
_entity.id
_entity.type
_entity.pdbx_description
1 polymer ?
#
loop_
_entity_poly.entity_id
_entity_poly.type
_entity_poly.pdbx_seq_one_letter_code
_entity_poly.pdbx_strand_id
1 'polypeptide(L)'
;VENSLPAAVDQQQEWKDAMTRRFHSRSVVTGEISLPAVPSLLDEYVEMCSRIFAAVGRKFNDEELAHLRTVLQNQLAEAYSISQRSNIVISYNAPVGPTLHYQVNARWFTVAEAYENWISTREPPLFGTEPDARVWALANEAADVRDHRVLDIGAGTGRNALPLARRGHPVDVVELTPKFAEIIRTQARQEGLDLRVIVRNVFETTDDLRQDYQLILLSEVVPDFRSPQQLRRLFELAAACLAPGGQLVFNTFLPRYGYEIDDAAREFGQQAYTGMFSRQELATGVEGLPLELVADDSVYEYEQANLPSGAWPPTSWYADWVSGLDVFPVAREQSPIEMRWLVFRKTR
;
A
#
# COMPACT_ATOMS: atom_id res chain seq x y z
N VAL A 1 68.93 -21.14 15.32
CA VAL A 1 68.15 -20.10 14.70
C VAL A 1 67.05 -20.80 13.88
N GLU A 2 65.90 -20.98 14.51
CA GLU A 2 64.68 -21.48 13.89
C GLU A 2 64.09 -20.39 13.03
N ASN A 3 64.03 -20.62 11.74
CA ASN A 3 63.28 -19.81 10.81
C ASN A 3 61.82 -20.27 10.87
N SER A 4 61.02 -19.58 11.63
CA SER A 4 59.59 -19.75 11.76
C SER A 4 58.91 -19.52 10.42
N LEU A 5 58.07 -20.43 10.00
CA LEU A 5 57.11 -20.38 8.87
C LEU A 5 55.73 -19.84 9.31
N PRO A 6 55.56 -18.53 9.43
CA PRO A 6 54.20 -17.96 9.34
C PRO A 6 53.84 -17.59 7.90
N ALA A 7 54.83 -17.48 6.99
CA ALA A 7 54.63 -16.96 5.64
C ALA A 7 53.88 -17.90 4.66
N ALA A 8 53.89 -19.19 4.85
CA ALA A 8 53.37 -20.13 3.84
C ALA A 8 51.84 -20.20 3.79
N VAL A 9 51.15 -20.13 4.93
CA VAL A 9 49.68 -20.17 4.98
C VAL A 9 49.08 -18.86 4.48
N ASP A 10 49.69 -17.74 4.81
CA ASP A 10 49.26 -16.42 4.38
C ASP A 10 49.46 -16.25 2.85
N GLN A 11 50.60 -16.68 2.34
CA GLN A 11 50.95 -16.63 0.93
C GLN A 11 50.04 -17.55 0.07
N GLN A 12 49.67 -18.70 0.57
CA GLN A 12 48.76 -19.60 -0.13
C GLN A 12 47.33 -19.03 -0.22
N GLN A 13 46.90 -18.31 0.79
CA GLN A 13 45.60 -17.62 0.77
C GLN A 13 45.65 -16.42 -0.20
N GLU A 14 46.73 -15.66 -0.22
CA GLU A 14 46.92 -14.55 -1.18
C GLU A 14 46.86 -15.06 -2.64
N TRP A 15 47.50 -16.18 -2.93
CA TRP A 15 47.45 -16.78 -4.28
C TRP A 15 46.06 -17.27 -4.65
N LYS A 16 45.34 -17.87 -3.70
CA LYS A 16 43.95 -18.29 -3.88
C LYS A 16 43.05 -17.11 -4.16
N ASP A 17 43.21 -16.01 -3.44
CA ASP A 17 42.44 -14.78 -3.64
C ASP A 17 42.76 -14.15 -5.00
N ALA A 18 44.03 -14.14 -5.40
CA ALA A 18 44.44 -13.66 -6.73
C ALA A 18 43.84 -14.51 -7.86
N MET A 19 43.85 -15.84 -7.69
CA MET A 19 43.20 -16.78 -8.63
C MET A 19 41.69 -16.54 -8.67
N THR A 20 41.04 -16.33 -7.53
CA THR A 20 39.60 -16.06 -7.44
C THR A 20 39.22 -14.77 -8.15
N ARG A 21 40.04 -13.69 -7.97
CA ARG A 21 39.84 -12.44 -8.73
C ARG A 21 39.98 -12.69 -10.24
N ARG A 22 40.91 -13.51 -10.67
CA ARG A 22 41.09 -13.87 -12.08
C ARG A 22 39.95 -14.74 -12.61
N PHE A 23 39.43 -15.64 -11.80
CA PHE A 23 38.23 -16.42 -12.10
C PHE A 23 37.01 -15.54 -12.36
N HIS A 24 36.75 -14.57 -11.46
CA HIS A 24 35.64 -13.62 -11.63
C HIS A 24 35.76 -12.82 -12.93
N SER A 25 36.96 -12.35 -13.29
CA SER A 25 37.15 -11.60 -14.54
C SER A 25 37.01 -12.44 -15.83
N ARG A 26 37.00 -13.77 -15.71
CA ARG A 26 36.76 -14.73 -16.81
C ARG A 26 35.34 -15.28 -16.84
N SER A 27 34.55 -14.99 -15.83
CA SER A 27 33.15 -15.38 -15.78
C SER A 27 32.27 -14.45 -16.62
N VAL A 28 31.25 -15.03 -17.25
CA VAL A 28 30.17 -14.26 -17.89
C VAL A 28 28.95 -14.34 -16.98
N VAL A 29 28.41 -13.20 -16.59
CA VAL A 29 27.26 -13.12 -15.71
C VAL A 29 26.21 -12.17 -16.30
N THR A 30 24.97 -12.59 -16.34
CA THR A 30 23.82 -11.75 -16.66
C THR A 30 22.82 -11.82 -15.52
N GLY A 31 22.12 -10.73 -15.27
CA GLY A 31 21.12 -10.71 -14.21
C GLY A 31 20.15 -9.55 -14.33
N GLU A 32 19.12 -9.62 -13.51
CA GLU A 32 18.11 -8.57 -13.36
C GLU A 32 17.81 -8.34 -11.89
N ILE A 33 17.70 -7.07 -11.49
CA ILE A 33 17.28 -6.64 -10.16
C ILE A 33 16.02 -5.82 -10.35
N SER A 34 14.91 -6.23 -9.76
CA SER A 34 13.67 -5.46 -9.74
C SER A 34 13.47 -4.89 -8.34
N LEU A 35 13.32 -3.57 -8.23
CA LEU A 35 13.19 -2.84 -6.98
C LEU A 35 11.96 -1.94 -7.01
N PRO A 36 11.24 -1.78 -5.88
CA PRO A 36 10.19 -0.78 -5.77
C PRO A 36 10.73 0.62 -6.03
N ALA A 37 9.99 1.46 -6.74
CA ALA A 37 10.42 2.83 -7.04
C ALA A 37 10.21 3.73 -5.81
N VAL A 38 11.21 3.77 -4.94
CA VAL A 38 11.26 4.60 -3.73
C VAL A 38 12.42 5.58 -3.86
N PRO A 39 12.19 6.82 -4.36
CA PRO A 39 13.24 7.80 -4.63
C PRO A 39 14.15 8.10 -3.43
N SER A 40 13.57 8.14 -2.22
CA SER A 40 14.31 8.43 -0.99
C SER A 40 15.25 7.31 -0.54
N LEU A 41 15.20 6.11 -1.17
CA LEU A 41 16.13 5.01 -0.93
C LEU A 41 17.24 4.92 -2.00
N LEU A 42 17.52 6.02 -2.68
CA LEU A 42 18.53 6.07 -3.75
C LEU A 42 19.91 5.56 -3.28
N ASP A 43 20.35 5.98 -2.09
CA ASP A 43 21.65 5.59 -1.54
C ASP A 43 21.75 4.08 -1.30
N GLU A 44 20.71 3.50 -0.74
CA GLU A 44 20.58 2.06 -0.50
C GLU A 44 20.59 1.26 -1.80
N TYR A 45 19.97 1.79 -2.85
CA TYR A 45 19.94 1.13 -4.17
C TYR A 45 21.31 1.20 -4.86
N VAL A 46 22.00 2.33 -4.79
CA VAL A 46 23.38 2.45 -5.29
C VAL A 46 24.32 1.48 -4.56
N GLU A 47 24.22 1.42 -3.23
CA GLU A 47 25.03 0.50 -2.43
C GLU A 47 24.72 -0.97 -2.76
N MET A 48 23.44 -1.34 -2.90
CA MET A 48 23.03 -2.69 -3.28
C MET A 48 23.63 -3.09 -4.63
N CYS A 49 23.49 -2.26 -5.66
CA CYS A 49 24.05 -2.50 -6.99
C CYS A 49 25.56 -2.63 -6.92
N SER A 50 26.24 -1.74 -6.21
CA SER A 50 27.70 -1.78 -6.01
C SER A 50 28.16 -3.10 -5.41
N ARG A 51 27.46 -3.60 -4.39
CA ARG A 51 27.77 -4.89 -3.76
C ARG A 51 27.56 -6.07 -4.72
N ILE A 52 26.46 -6.07 -5.47
CA ILE A 52 26.14 -7.14 -6.44
C ILE A 52 27.21 -7.15 -7.56
N PHE A 53 27.53 -5.99 -8.12
CA PHE A 53 28.53 -5.87 -9.19
C PHE A 53 29.93 -6.26 -8.72
N ALA A 54 30.30 -5.88 -7.50
CA ALA A 54 31.54 -6.33 -6.88
C ALA A 54 31.59 -7.84 -6.64
N ALA A 55 30.49 -8.45 -6.23
CA ALA A 55 30.39 -9.90 -6.01
C ALA A 55 30.59 -10.71 -7.29
N VAL A 56 30.24 -10.16 -8.45
CA VAL A 56 30.51 -10.78 -9.76
C VAL A 56 31.85 -10.33 -10.36
N GLY A 57 32.73 -9.72 -9.55
CA GLY A 57 34.10 -9.31 -9.93
C GLY A 57 34.17 -8.02 -10.73
N ARG A 58 33.16 -7.18 -10.69
CA ARG A 58 33.06 -5.90 -11.43
C ARG A 58 32.86 -4.74 -10.44
N LYS A 59 33.91 -4.42 -9.67
CA LYS A 59 33.87 -3.32 -8.72
C LYS A 59 33.91 -1.98 -9.46
N PHE A 60 32.90 -1.16 -9.27
CA PHE A 60 32.81 0.19 -9.81
C PHE A 60 33.73 1.16 -9.05
N ASN A 61 34.32 2.08 -9.79
CA ASN A 61 35.02 3.23 -9.24
C ASN A 61 34.05 4.38 -8.91
N ASP A 62 34.55 5.47 -8.35
CA ASP A 62 33.71 6.60 -7.89
C ASP A 62 32.97 7.28 -9.05
N GLU A 63 33.57 7.36 -10.25
CA GLU A 63 32.93 7.94 -11.43
C GLU A 63 31.78 7.04 -11.94
N GLU A 64 32.01 5.74 -12.00
CA GLU A 64 30.98 4.75 -12.37
C GLU A 64 29.83 4.74 -11.37
N LEU A 65 30.13 4.85 -10.07
CA LEU A 65 29.10 4.95 -9.03
C LEU A 65 28.30 6.25 -9.13
N ALA A 66 28.95 7.37 -9.41
CA ALA A 66 28.29 8.66 -9.63
C ALA A 66 27.35 8.62 -10.85
N HIS A 67 27.79 7.97 -11.93
CA HIS A 67 26.95 7.76 -13.12
C HIS A 67 25.74 6.88 -12.81
N LEU A 68 25.96 5.73 -12.17
CA LEU A 68 24.87 4.82 -11.73
C LEU A 68 23.85 5.57 -10.86
N ARG A 69 24.35 6.38 -9.89
CA ARG A 69 23.50 7.20 -9.04
C ARG A 69 22.60 8.13 -9.84
N THR A 70 23.16 8.84 -10.82
CA THR A 70 22.41 9.76 -11.67
C THR A 70 21.31 9.04 -12.47
N VAL A 71 21.65 7.89 -13.04
CA VAL A 71 20.68 7.07 -13.81
C VAL A 71 19.57 6.58 -12.90
N LEU A 72 19.89 6.02 -11.73
CA LEU A 72 18.90 5.55 -10.76
C LEU A 72 18.00 6.69 -10.26
N GLN A 73 18.57 7.83 -9.93
CA GLN A 73 17.83 9.01 -9.46
C GLN A 73 16.76 9.44 -10.47
N ASN A 74 17.13 9.54 -11.74
CA ASN A 74 16.20 9.94 -12.80
C ASN A 74 15.08 8.90 -13.00
N GLN A 75 15.44 7.63 -13.06
CA GLN A 75 14.46 6.54 -13.27
C GLN A 75 13.54 6.34 -12.08
N LEU A 76 14.04 6.47 -10.85
CA LEU A 76 13.20 6.42 -9.63
C LEU A 76 12.19 7.58 -9.60
N ALA A 77 12.66 8.81 -9.87
CA ALA A 77 11.79 9.98 -9.87
C ALA A 77 10.70 9.87 -10.95
N GLU A 78 11.06 9.44 -12.17
CA GLU A 78 10.12 9.22 -13.26
C GLU A 78 9.09 8.14 -12.91
N ALA A 79 9.56 6.95 -12.50
CA ALA A 79 8.71 5.82 -12.15
C ALA A 79 7.71 6.18 -11.04
N TYR A 80 8.19 6.78 -9.95
CA TYR A 80 7.36 7.18 -8.82
C TYR A 80 6.34 8.26 -9.21
N SER A 81 6.71 9.20 -10.10
CA SER A 81 5.80 10.26 -10.56
C SER A 81 4.60 9.69 -11.33
N ILE A 82 4.81 8.60 -12.07
CA ILE A 82 3.77 7.94 -12.88
C ILE A 82 2.81 7.16 -11.99
N SER A 83 3.33 6.32 -11.10
CA SER A 83 2.50 5.48 -10.22
C SER A 83 3.24 5.09 -8.96
N GLN A 84 2.54 5.04 -7.83
CA GLN A 84 3.05 4.47 -6.58
C GLN A 84 3.24 2.94 -6.63
N ARG A 85 2.78 2.27 -7.67
CA ARG A 85 2.99 0.83 -7.92
C ARG A 85 4.12 0.56 -8.90
N SER A 86 4.99 1.54 -9.12
CA SER A 86 6.11 1.43 -10.04
C SER A 86 7.28 0.69 -9.43
N ASN A 87 7.99 -0.03 -10.27
CA ASN A 87 9.29 -0.62 -9.99
C ASN A 87 10.34 -0.04 -10.94
N ILE A 88 11.60 -0.11 -10.57
CA ILE A 88 12.72 -0.02 -11.50
C ILE A 88 13.32 -1.40 -11.71
N VAL A 89 13.75 -1.66 -12.93
CA VAL A 89 14.39 -2.91 -13.33
C VAL A 89 15.78 -2.59 -13.83
N ILE A 90 16.78 -3.15 -13.17
CA ILE A 90 18.20 -3.00 -13.50
C ILE A 90 18.66 -4.30 -14.13
N SER A 91 18.77 -4.32 -15.46
CA SER A 91 19.32 -5.44 -16.20
C SER A 91 20.80 -5.25 -16.39
N TYR A 92 21.62 -6.25 -16.10
CA TYR A 92 23.08 -6.15 -16.26
C TYR A 92 23.69 -7.35 -16.95
N ASN A 93 24.78 -7.09 -17.64
CA ASN A 93 25.60 -8.08 -18.32
C ASN A 93 27.09 -7.80 -18.09
N ALA A 94 27.78 -8.77 -17.51
CA ALA A 94 29.22 -8.75 -17.28
C ALA A 94 29.88 -9.77 -18.26
N PRO A 95 30.38 -9.31 -19.43
CA PRO A 95 31.12 -10.18 -20.33
C PRO A 95 32.49 -10.55 -19.73
N VAL A 96 33.24 -11.44 -20.41
CA VAL A 96 34.64 -11.73 -20.02
C VAL A 96 35.43 -10.42 -20.00
N GLY A 97 36.11 -10.15 -18.89
CA GLY A 97 36.87 -8.92 -18.69
C GLY A 97 36.38 -8.08 -17.51
N PRO A 98 36.85 -6.85 -17.36
CA PRO A 98 36.52 -5.99 -16.21
C PRO A 98 35.20 -5.22 -16.35
N THR A 99 34.60 -5.22 -17.54
CA THR A 99 33.41 -4.40 -17.86
C THR A 99 32.12 -5.00 -17.34
N LEU A 100 31.17 -4.14 -17.00
CA LEU A 100 29.78 -4.48 -16.75
C LEU A 100 28.91 -3.44 -17.46
N HIS A 101 27.98 -3.92 -18.26
CA HIS A 101 26.96 -3.11 -18.89
C HIS A 101 25.66 -3.25 -18.12
N TYR A 102 24.94 -2.15 -17.91
CA TYR A 102 23.63 -2.18 -17.26
C TYR A 102 22.66 -1.21 -17.95
N GLN A 103 21.40 -1.48 -17.78
CA GLN A 103 20.29 -0.61 -18.15
C GLN A 103 19.33 -0.52 -16.98
N VAL A 104 18.75 0.65 -16.76
CA VAL A 104 17.73 0.90 -15.75
C VAL A 104 16.46 1.34 -16.47
N ASN A 105 15.38 0.60 -16.28
CA ASN A 105 14.09 0.89 -16.87
C ASN A 105 13.00 0.96 -15.80
N ALA A 106 12.08 1.89 -15.94
CA ALA A 106 10.89 1.95 -15.13
C ALA A 106 9.87 0.91 -15.61
N ARG A 107 9.21 0.25 -14.66
CA ARG A 107 8.05 -0.61 -14.90
C ARG A 107 6.95 -0.15 -13.96
N TRP A 108 5.83 0.27 -14.49
CA TRP A 108 4.72 0.81 -13.69
C TRP A 108 3.41 0.09 -13.99
N PHE A 109 2.52 0.14 -13.00
CA PHE A 109 1.14 -0.32 -13.09
C PHE A 109 0.24 0.74 -12.48
N THR A 110 -0.95 0.91 -13.03
CA THR A 110 -2.01 1.68 -12.36
C THR A 110 -2.48 0.93 -11.11
N VAL A 111 -3.17 1.62 -10.20
CA VAL A 111 -3.77 0.97 -9.02
C VAL A 111 -4.75 -0.12 -9.45
N ALA A 112 -5.56 0.13 -10.48
CA ALA A 112 -6.51 -0.86 -11.01
C ALA A 112 -5.79 -2.10 -11.57
N GLU A 113 -4.73 -1.93 -12.38
CA GLU A 113 -3.92 -3.05 -12.90
C GLU A 113 -3.22 -3.82 -11.80
N ALA A 114 -2.73 -3.15 -10.75
CA ALA A 114 -2.12 -3.81 -9.60
C ALA A 114 -3.13 -4.71 -8.88
N TYR A 115 -4.37 -4.25 -8.68
CA TYR A 115 -5.45 -5.05 -8.11
C TYR A 115 -5.90 -6.18 -9.05
N GLU A 116 -5.97 -5.96 -10.35
CA GLU A 116 -6.28 -7.03 -11.32
C GLU A 116 -5.24 -8.16 -11.28
N ASN A 117 -3.95 -7.80 -11.22
CA ASN A 117 -2.88 -8.77 -11.05
C ASN A 117 -2.97 -9.49 -9.70
N TRP A 118 -3.28 -8.75 -8.63
CA TRP A 118 -3.45 -9.30 -7.29
C TRP A 118 -4.61 -10.33 -7.24
N ILE A 119 -5.75 -10.03 -7.88
CA ILE A 119 -6.89 -10.96 -8.01
C ILE A 119 -6.47 -12.24 -8.74
N SER A 120 -5.73 -12.12 -9.84
CA SER A 120 -5.36 -13.26 -10.69
C SER A 120 -4.37 -14.23 -10.04
N THR A 121 -3.70 -13.80 -8.98
CA THR A 121 -2.65 -14.56 -8.28
C THR A 121 -3.09 -15.11 -6.92
N ARG A 122 -4.34 -14.88 -6.50
CA ARG A 122 -4.85 -15.27 -5.17
C ARG A 122 -6.18 -16.02 -5.27
N GLU A 123 -6.40 -16.92 -4.32
CA GLU A 123 -7.65 -17.67 -4.22
C GLU A 123 -8.66 -16.93 -3.31
N PRO A 124 -9.97 -16.93 -3.65
CA PRO A 124 -11.02 -16.42 -2.77
C PRO A 124 -11.09 -17.19 -1.44
N PRO A 125 -11.54 -16.53 -0.35
CA PRO A 125 -11.99 -15.14 -0.26
C PRO A 125 -10.81 -14.16 -0.21
N LEU A 126 -10.82 -13.15 -1.10
CA LEU A 126 -9.70 -12.23 -1.26
C LEU A 126 -9.48 -11.31 -0.04
N PHE A 127 -10.58 -10.87 0.59
CA PHE A 127 -10.59 -9.90 1.70
C PHE A 127 -11.27 -10.44 2.97
N GLY A 128 -11.59 -11.73 3.02
CA GLY A 128 -12.41 -12.33 4.06
C GLY A 128 -13.90 -12.38 3.69
N THR A 129 -14.72 -12.96 4.58
CA THR A 129 -16.15 -13.22 4.33
C THR A 129 -17.08 -12.31 5.13
N GLU A 130 -16.65 -11.92 6.34
CA GLU A 130 -17.47 -11.08 7.21
C GLU A 130 -17.29 -9.60 6.90
N PRO A 131 -18.34 -8.77 7.03
CA PRO A 131 -18.19 -7.32 6.98
C PRO A 131 -17.31 -6.84 8.14
N ASP A 132 -16.70 -5.67 7.99
CA ASP A 132 -15.93 -5.06 9.06
C ASP A 132 -16.82 -4.81 10.28
N ALA A 133 -16.37 -5.22 11.46
CA ALA A 133 -17.14 -5.05 12.68
C ALA A 133 -17.45 -3.59 12.98
N ARG A 134 -16.50 -2.68 12.68
CA ARG A 134 -16.70 -1.23 12.85
C ARG A 134 -17.80 -0.70 11.94
N VAL A 135 -17.81 -1.07 10.66
CA VAL A 135 -18.83 -0.67 9.69
C VAL A 135 -20.18 -1.22 10.12
N TRP A 136 -20.23 -2.48 10.52
CA TRP A 136 -21.44 -3.16 10.97
C TRP A 136 -22.04 -2.51 12.22
N ALA A 137 -21.21 -2.13 13.18
CA ALA A 137 -21.63 -1.42 14.38
C ALA A 137 -22.31 -0.09 14.06
N LEU A 138 -21.71 0.73 13.16
CA LEU A 138 -22.30 2.00 12.75
C LEU A 138 -23.61 1.82 11.99
N ALA A 139 -23.70 0.83 11.10
CA ALA A 139 -24.93 0.52 10.39
C ALA A 139 -26.07 0.03 11.34
N ASN A 140 -25.69 -0.58 12.48
CA ASN A 140 -26.65 -0.99 13.52
C ASN A 140 -27.28 0.16 14.30
N GLU A 141 -26.73 1.38 14.22
CA GLU A 141 -27.32 2.57 14.84
C GLU A 141 -28.58 3.05 14.11
N ALA A 142 -28.85 2.54 12.90
CA ALA A 142 -30.00 2.91 12.09
C ALA A 142 -31.33 2.55 12.77
N ALA A 143 -32.22 3.53 12.93
CA ALA A 143 -33.56 3.31 13.44
C ALA A 143 -34.45 2.56 12.41
N ASP A 144 -34.34 2.91 11.12
CA ASP A 144 -34.90 2.17 9.99
C ASP A 144 -33.81 2.00 8.92
N VAL A 145 -33.48 0.78 8.58
CA VAL A 145 -32.45 0.46 7.58
C VAL A 145 -32.80 0.97 6.19
N ARG A 146 -34.07 1.08 5.84
CA ARG A 146 -34.56 1.54 4.53
C ARG A 146 -34.30 3.05 4.30
N ASP A 147 -34.24 3.82 5.37
CA ASP A 147 -33.92 5.25 5.33
C ASP A 147 -32.43 5.52 5.55
N HIS A 148 -31.66 4.49 5.89
CA HIS A 148 -30.24 4.60 6.17
C HIS A 148 -29.42 4.24 4.91
N ARG A 149 -29.26 5.23 4.02
CA ARG A 149 -28.51 5.10 2.79
C ARG A 149 -27.02 5.02 3.04
N VAL A 150 -26.39 4.05 2.36
CA VAL A 150 -24.94 3.78 2.50
C VAL A 150 -24.24 4.00 1.17
N LEU A 151 -23.06 4.63 1.22
CA LEU A 151 -22.12 4.70 0.12
C LEU A 151 -20.86 3.93 0.50
N ASP A 152 -20.56 2.86 -0.25
CA ASP A 152 -19.33 2.07 -0.11
C ASP A 152 -18.35 2.44 -1.24
N ILE A 153 -17.24 3.08 -0.89
CA ILE A 153 -16.22 3.53 -1.83
C ILE A 153 -15.05 2.55 -1.81
N GLY A 154 -14.75 1.97 -2.97
CA GLY A 154 -13.73 0.92 -3.08
C GLY A 154 -14.19 -0.39 -2.44
N ALA A 155 -15.42 -0.81 -2.77
CA ALA A 155 -16.07 -1.94 -2.12
C ALA A 155 -15.41 -3.32 -2.38
N GLY A 156 -14.43 -3.40 -3.28
CA GLY A 156 -13.75 -4.64 -3.64
C GLY A 156 -14.73 -5.71 -4.10
N THR A 157 -14.77 -6.84 -3.42
CA THR A 157 -15.73 -7.93 -3.70
C THR A 157 -17.11 -7.72 -3.08
N GLY A 158 -17.37 -6.60 -2.43
CA GLY A 158 -18.64 -6.28 -1.77
C GLY A 158 -18.76 -6.82 -0.35
N ARG A 159 -17.64 -7.05 0.33
CA ARG A 159 -17.61 -7.62 1.69
C ARG A 159 -18.45 -6.81 2.70
N ASN A 160 -18.49 -5.49 2.59
CA ASN A 160 -19.37 -4.62 3.37
C ASN A 160 -20.70 -4.35 2.64
N ALA A 161 -20.66 -3.97 1.36
CA ALA A 161 -21.84 -3.54 0.60
C ALA A 161 -22.94 -4.62 0.52
N LEU A 162 -22.58 -5.87 0.21
CA LEU A 162 -23.56 -6.94 0.03
C LEU A 162 -24.29 -7.31 1.33
N PRO A 163 -23.63 -7.53 2.48
CA PRO A 163 -24.33 -7.77 3.74
C PRO A 163 -25.23 -6.61 4.18
N LEU A 164 -24.81 -5.35 3.95
CA LEU A 164 -25.64 -4.18 4.24
C LEU A 164 -26.89 -4.14 3.37
N ALA A 165 -26.76 -4.42 2.07
CA ALA A 165 -27.89 -4.50 1.16
C ALA A 165 -28.82 -5.66 1.51
N ARG A 166 -28.33 -6.84 1.90
CA ARG A 166 -29.14 -7.97 2.41
C ARG A 166 -29.94 -7.62 3.65
N ARG A 167 -29.39 -6.74 4.48
CA ARG A 167 -30.08 -6.22 5.67
C ARG A 167 -31.20 -5.22 5.35
N GLY A 168 -31.24 -4.70 4.12
CA GLY A 168 -32.25 -3.78 3.64
C GLY A 168 -31.81 -2.31 3.56
N HIS A 169 -30.52 -2.01 3.76
CA HIS A 169 -29.98 -0.68 3.46
C HIS A 169 -29.99 -0.46 1.95
N PRO A 170 -30.43 0.71 1.43
CA PRO A 170 -30.11 1.14 0.09
C PRO A 170 -28.61 1.43 -0.01
N VAL A 171 -27.89 0.75 -0.91
CA VAL A 171 -26.44 0.83 -1.03
C VAL A 171 -26.04 1.32 -2.41
N ASP A 172 -25.26 2.40 -2.44
CA ASP A 172 -24.49 2.81 -3.62
C ASP A 172 -23.03 2.37 -3.44
N VAL A 173 -22.44 1.85 -4.51
CA VAL A 173 -21.05 1.42 -4.57
C VAL A 173 -20.30 2.23 -5.62
N VAL A 174 -19.13 2.75 -5.28
CA VAL A 174 -18.15 3.29 -6.23
C VAL A 174 -16.93 2.39 -6.21
N GLU A 175 -16.63 1.75 -7.34
CA GLU A 175 -15.52 0.81 -7.46
C GLU A 175 -14.68 1.15 -8.70
N LEU A 176 -13.36 1.22 -8.52
CA LEU A 176 -12.43 1.56 -9.60
C LEU A 176 -12.18 0.36 -10.53
N THR A 177 -12.15 -0.85 -9.98
CA THR A 177 -11.75 -2.08 -10.66
C THR A 177 -12.95 -2.76 -11.31
N PRO A 178 -13.06 -2.83 -12.65
CA PRO A 178 -14.21 -3.40 -13.34
C PRO A 178 -14.53 -4.85 -12.92
N LYS A 179 -13.52 -5.67 -12.66
CA LYS A 179 -13.70 -7.07 -12.22
C LYS A 179 -14.41 -7.15 -10.88
N PHE A 180 -14.03 -6.32 -9.91
CA PHE A 180 -14.71 -6.26 -8.62
C PHE A 180 -16.16 -5.79 -8.77
N ALA A 181 -16.36 -4.72 -9.55
CA ALA A 181 -17.70 -4.20 -9.80
C ALA A 181 -18.64 -5.25 -10.41
N GLU A 182 -18.15 -6.09 -11.32
CA GLU A 182 -18.95 -7.15 -11.93
C GLU A 182 -19.28 -8.29 -10.94
N ILE A 183 -18.39 -8.63 -10.02
CA ILE A 183 -18.66 -9.57 -8.93
C ILE A 183 -19.85 -9.07 -8.10
N ILE A 184 -19.79 -7.80 -7.67
CA ILE A 184 -20.86 -7.19 -6.86
C ILE A 184 -22.18 -7.14 -7.64
N ARG A 185 -22.16 -6.67 -8.90
CA ARG A 185 -23.37 -6.60 -9.74
C ARG A 185 -24.03 -7.95 -9.96
N THR A 186 -23.23 -8.97 -10.20
CA THR A 186 -23.71 -10.32 -10.43
C THR A 186 -24.42 -10.85 -9.19
N GLN A 187 -23.79 -10.72 -8.03
CA GLN A 187 -24.35 -11.18 -6.77
C GLN A 187 -25.59 -10.39 -6.37
N ALA A 188 -25.57 -9.06 -6.51
CA ALA A 188 -26.72 -8.21 -6.23
C ALA A 188 -27.94 -8.57 -7.11
N ARG A 189 -27.72 -8.82 -8.41
CA ARG A 189 -28.80 -9.27 -9.33
C ARG A 189 -29.36 -10.64 -8.94
N GLN A 190 -28.49 -11.59 -8.61
CA GLN A 190 -28.90 -12.94 -8.23
C GLN A 190 -29.77 -12.94 -6.96
N GLU A 191 -29.47 -12.05 -6.02
CA GLU A 191 -30.16 -11.95 -4.74
C GLU A 191 -31.27 -10.90 -4.73
N GLY A 192 -31.45 -10.12 -5.81
CA GLY A 192 -32.47 -9.06 -5.89
C GLY A 192 -32.24 -7.90 -4.92
N LEU A 193 -30.99 -7.53 -4.68
CA LEU A 193 -30.61 -6.50 -3.72
C LEU A 193 -30.76 -5.08 -4.29
N ASP A 194 -31.19 -4.13 -3.43
CA ASP A 194 -31.19 -2.69 -3.74
C ASP A 194 -29.78 -2.13 -3.65
N LEU A 195 -29.01 -2.31 -4.73
CA LEU A 195 -27.60 -1.94 -4.79
C LEU A 195 -27.26 -1.39 -6.17
N ARG A 196 -26.70 -0.18 -6.22
CA ARG A 196 -26.24 0.49 -7.42
C ARG A 196 -24.71 0.51 -7.47
N VAL A 197 -24.10 0.12 -8.59
CA VAL A 197 -22.65 0.10 -8.78
C VAL A 197 -22.22 1.11 -9.85
N ILE A 198 -21.33 2.03 -9.46
CA ILE A 198 -20.68 3.03 -10.32
C ILE A 198 -19.22 2.62 -10.50
N VAL A 199 -18.79 2.39 -11.76
CA VAL A 199 -17.39 2.00 -12.06
C VAL A 199 -16.63 3.25 -12.49
N ARG A 200 -15.98 3.90 -11.56
CA ARG A 200 -15.18 5.12 -11.78
C ARG A 200 -14.24 5.40 -10.60
N ASN A 201 -13.30 6.31 -10.82
CA ASN A 201 -12.60 6.96 -9.72
C ASN A 201 -13.59 7.84 -8.94
N VAL A 202 -13.66 7.66 -7.61
CA VAL A 202 -14.60 8.38 -6.75
C VAL A 202 -14.46 9.90 -6.87
N PHE A 203 -13.26 10.41 -7.09
CA PHE A 203 -13.02 11.84 -7.25
C PHE A 203 -13.49 12.43 -8.58
N GLU A 204 -13.97 11.60 -9.50
CA GLU A 204 -14.52 11.99 -10.81
C GLU A 204 -16.04 11.77 -10.89
N THR A 205 -16.69 11.35 -9.80
CA THR A 205 -18.10 10.92 -9.79
C THR A 205 -19.00 11.73 -8.85
N THR A 206 -18.53 12.82 -8.29
CA THR A 206 -19.24 13.59 -7.27
C THR A 206 -20.65 14.00 -7.71
N ASP A 207 -20.84 14.32 -9.01
CA ASP A 207 -22.13 14.72 -9.58
C ASP A 207 -23.16 13.56 -9.68
N ASP A 208 -22.67 12.31 -9.68
CA ASP A 208 -23.53 11.12 -9.76
C ASP A 208 -23.94 10.61 -8.38
N LEU A 209 -23.37 11.16 -7.30
CA LEU A 209 -23.63 10.74 -5.93
C LEU A 209 -24.83 11.50 -5.34
N ARG A 210 -25.50 10.85 -4.38
CA ARG A 210 -26.53 11.47 -3.57
C ARG A 210 -25.95 12.45 -2.56
N GLN A 211 -26.77 13.28 -1.97
CA GLN A 211 -26.40 14.24 -0.92
C GLN A 211 -27.08 13.94 0.42
N ASP A 212 -27.55 12.71 0.60
CA ASP A 212 -28.35 12.28 1.75
C ASP A 212 -27.90 10.93 2.33
N TYR A 213 -26.62 10.57 2.16
CA TYR A 213 -26.08 9.36 2.78
C TYR A 213 -26.00 9.49 4.31
N GLN A 214 -26.41 8.44 5.00
CA GLN A 214 -26.27 8.34 6.46
C GLN A 214 -24.91 7.74 6.84
N LEU A 215 -24.33 6.93 5.97
CA LEU A 215 -23.03 6.32 6.14
C LEU A 215 -22.25 6.33 4.82
N ILE A 216 -21.07 6.90 4.85
CA ILE A 216 -20.05 6.75 3.78
C ILE A 216 -18.90 5.96 4.37
N LEU A 217 -18.52 4.88 3.70
CA LEU A 217 -17.44 4.02 4.17
C LEU A 217 -16.35 3.82 3.11
N LEU A 218 -15.10 3.77 3.57
CA LEU A 218 -13.92 3.39 2.81
C LEU A 218 -13.09 2.41 3.64
N SER A 219 -13.24 1.14 3.40
CA SER A 219 -12.46 0.10 4.07
C SER A 219 -11.27 -0.29 3.20
N GLU A 220 -10.06 -0.13 3.72
CA GLU A 220 -8.80 -0.49 3.05
C GLU A 220 -8.52 0.33 1.76
N VAL A 221 -9.10 1.52 1.64
CA VAL A 221 -8.99 2.39 0.44
C VAL A 221 -8.05 3.57 0.67
N VAL A 222 -8.15 4.25 1.82
CA VAL A 222 -7.31 5.42 2.11
C VAL A 222 -5.80 5.08 2.17
N PRO A 223 -5.38 3.85 2.53
CA PRO A 223 -3.98 3.43 2.36
C PRO A 223 -3.44 3.49 0.92
N ASP A 224 -4.31 3.58 -0.10
CA ASP A 224 -3.93 3.79 -1.50
C ASP A 224 -3.83 5.27 -1.90
N PHE A 225 -4.19 6.18 -1.02
CA PHE A 225 -4.08 7.61 -1.30
C PHE A 225 -2.62 8.06 -1.32
N ARG A 226 -2.30 8.90 -2.31
CA ARG A 226 -0.94 9.37 -2.57
C ARG A 226 -0.55 10.63 -1.81
N SER A 227 -1.55 11.43 -1.43
CA SER A 227 -1.27 12.78 -0.94
C SER A 227 -2.33 13.29 0.03
N PRO A 228 -1.98 14.25 0.90
CA PRO A 228 -2.95 14.96 1.75
C PRO A 228 -4.07 15.65 0.96
N GLN A 229 -3.83 16.02 -0.30
CA GLN A 229 -4.85 16.61 -1.17
C GLN A 229 -5.96 15.61 -1.51
N GLN A 230 -5.65 14.34 -1.71
CA GLN A 230 -6.68 13.31 -1.89
C GLN A 230 -7.49 13.11 -0.60
N LEU A 231 -6.86 13.16 0.55
CA LEU A 231 -7.55 13.13 1.84
C LEU A 231 -8.50 14.33 2.01
N ARG A 232 -8.05 15.53 1.65
CA ARG A 232 -8.90 16.74 1.64
C ARG A 232 -10.12 16.56 0.73
N ARG A 233 -9.93 16.05 -0.49
CA ARG A 233 -11.04 15.77 -1.43
C ARG A 233 -12.02 14.74 -0.88
N LEU A 234 -11.56 13.74 -0.13
CA LEU A 234 -12.45 12.81 0.56
C LEU A 234 -13.32 13.51 1.58
N PHE A 235 -12.76 14.39 2.41
CA PHE A 235 -13.53 15.15 3.39
C PHE A 235 -14.53 16.12 2.74
N GLU A 236 -14.15 16.77 1.63
CA GLU A 236 -15.05 17.62 0.85
C GLU A 236 -16.21 16.82 0.25
N LEU A 237 -15.94 15.65 -0.30
CA LEU A 237 -16.96 14.72 -0.80
C LEU A 237 -17.91 14.31 0.33
N ALA A 238 -17.38 13.91 1.47
CA ALA A 238 -18.20 13.52 2.62
C ALA A 238 -19.05 14.68 3.14
N ALA A 239 -18.48 15.88 3.24
CA ALA A 239 -19.21 17.08 3.62
C ALA A 239 -20.36 17.41 2.66
N ALA A 240 -20.18 17.18 1.35
CA ALA A 240 -21.21 17.42 0.33
C ALA A 240 -22.28 16.31 0.32
N CYS A 241 -21.88 15.06 0.47
CA CYS A 241 -22.75 13.89 0.21
C CYS A 241 -23.44 13.33 1.46
N LEU A 242 -22.92 13.58 2.66
CA LEU A 242 -23.57 13.16 3.90
C LEU A 242 -24.82 14.00 4.22
N ALA A 243 -25.84 13.34 4.72
CA ALA A 243 -26.93 14.02 5.42
C ALA A 243 -26.42 14.63 6.75
N PRO A 244 -27.10 15.65 7.32
CA PRO A 244 -26.81 16.12 8.67
C PRO A 244 -26.87 14.96 9.67
N GLY A 245 -25.83 14.83 10.51
CA GLY A 245 -25.68 13.71 11.45
C GLY A 245 -25.15 12.42 10.83
N GLY A 246 -25.05 12.34 9.50
CA GLY A 246 -24.44 11.20 8.81
C GLY A 246 -22.95 11.06 9.11
N GLN A 247 -22.40 9.87 8.90
CA GLN A 247 -21.05 9.51 9.31
C GLN A 247 -20.19 9.08 8.11
N LEU A 248 -18.93 9.53 8.11
CA LEU A 248 -17.86 9.02 7.29
C LEU A 248 -17.00 8.10 8.15
N VAL A 249 -16.82 6.86 7.74
CA VAL A 249 -15.89 5.91 8.35
C VAL A 249 -14.85 5.44 7.35
N PHE A 250 -13.60 5.48 7.73
CA PHE A 250 -12.51 4.91 6.94
C PHE A 250 -11.37 4.47 7.84
N ASN A 251 -10.50 3.63 7.30
CA ASN A 251 -9.27 3.24 7.97
C ASN A 251 -8.04 3.76 7.21
N THR A 252 -7.01 4.10 7.96
CA THR A 252 -5.71 4.52 7.44
C THR A 252 -4.62 4.29 8.48
N PHE A 253 -3.36 4.26 8.03
CA PHE A 253 -2.22 4.15 8.94
C PHE A 253 -1.88 5.51 9.54
N LEU A 254 -1.74 5.55 10.86
CA LEU A 254 -1.32 6.70 11.64
C LEU A 254 -0.08 6.39 12.46
N PRO A 255 0.79 7.40 12.74
CA PRO A 255 1.96 7.24 13.60
C PRO A 255 1.58 6.92 15.04
N ARG A 256 2.45 6.14 15.68
CA ARG A 256 2.46 5.84 17.11
C ARG A 256 3.75 6.38 17.73
N TYR A 257 3.75 6.53 19.04
CA TYR A 257 4.97 6.81 19.84
C TYR A 257 5.74 8.07 19.41
N GLY A 258 5.05 9.05 18.80
CA GLY A 258 5.71 10.28 18.32
C GLY A 258 6.55 10.09 17.06
N TYR A 259 6.37 8.96 16.34
CA TYR A 259 7.03 8.77 15.06
C TYR A 259 6.63 9.84 14.04
N GLU A 260 7.64 10.42 13.40
CA GLU A 260 7.47 11.37 12.31
C GLU A 260 7.68 10.65 10.96
N ILE A 261 6.67 10.71 10.10
CA ILE A 261 6.71 10.05 8.79
C ILE A 261 7.69 10.78 7.90
N ASP A 262 8.79 10.13 7.53
CA ASP A 262 9.72 10.63 6.53
C ASP A 262 9.31 10.25 5.10
N ASP A 263 10.01 10.80 4.10
CA ASP A 263 9.69 10.56 2.70
C ASP A 263 9.90 9.08 2.31
N ALA A 264 10.94 8.43 2.83
CA ALA A 264 11.21 7.02 2.56
C ALA A 264 10.09 6.10 3.06
N ALA A 265 9.63 6.32 4.29
CA ALA A 265 8.51 5.57 4.87
C ALA A 265 7.21 5.81 4.10
N ARG A 266 6.94 7.06 3.70
CA ARG A 266 5.76 7.43 2.91
C ARG A 266 5.78 6.76 1.53
N GLU A 267 6.87 6.88 0.81
CA GLU A 267 7.04 6.33 -0.53
C GLU A 267 6.99 4.78 -0.51
N PHE A 268 7.71 4.16 0.42
CA PHE A 268 7.70 2.72 0.58
C PHE A 268 6.35 2.20 1.08
N GLY A 269 5.69 2.91 1.99
CA GLY A 269 4.35 2.60 2.44
C GLY A 269 3.34 2.56 1.30
N GLN A 270 3.42 3.47 0.36
CA GLN A 270 2.58 3.47 -0.84
C GLN A 270 2.81 2.24 -1.72
N GLN A 271 4.05 1.75 -1.82
CA GLN A 271 4.36 0.48 -2.49
C GLN A 271 3.76 -0.74 -1.77
N ALA A 272 3.76 -0.71 -0.45
CA ALA A 272 3.33 -1.80 0.42
C ALA A 272 1.84 -1.74 0.81
N TYR A 273 0.99 -1.04 0.05
CA TYR A 273 -0.44 -0.84 0.38
C TYR A 273 -0.65 -0.25 1.79
N THR A 274 0.32 0.52 2.27
CA THR A 274 0.39 1.04 3.63
C THR A 274 0.58 2.56 3.61
N GLY A 275 -0.22 3.25 2.79
CA GLY A 275 -0.23 4.71 2.75
C GLY A 275 -0.60 5.27 4.13
N MET A 276 0.22 6.19 4.61
CA MET A 276 0.11 6.73 5.97
C MET A 276 -0.04 8.24 5.97
N PHE A 277 -0.78 8.74 6.94
CA PHE A 277 -0.98 10.16 7.17
C PHE A 277 -0.63 10.53 8.61
N SER A 278 -0.15 11.75 8.82
CA SER A 278 0.00 12.29 10.17
C SER A 278 -1.34 12.78 10.72
N ARG A 279 -1.46 12.89 12.04
CA ARG A 279 -2.64 13.49 12.68
C ARG A 279 -2.82 14.96 12.30
N GLN A 280 -1.72 15.65 12.01
CA GLN A 280 -1.77 17.03 11.52
C GLN A 280 -2.35 17.11 10.10
N GLU A 281 -2.00 16.17 9.22
CA GLU A 281 -2.58 16.09 7.86
C GLU A 281 -4.08 15.80 7.91
N LEU A 282 -4.54 14.94 8.83
CA LEU A 282 -5.98 14.72 9.06
C LEU A 282 -6.67 15.99 9.52
N ALA A 283 -6.11 16.68 10.51
CA ALA A 283 -6.68 17.92 11.06
C ALA A 283 -6.76 19.02 9.99
N THR A 284 -5.70 19.20 9.21
CA THR A 284 -5.67 20.14 8.09
C THR A 284 -6.67 19.74 6.98
N GLY A 285 -6.78 18.45 6.72
CA GLY A 285 -7.70 17.92 5.70
C GLY A 285 -9.16 18.21 5.98
N VAL A 286 -9.57 18.24 7.24
CA VAL A 286 -10.96 18.49 7.66
C VAL A 286 -11.26 19.95 8.01
N GLU A 287 -10.23 20.80 8.08
CA GLU A 287 -10.36 22.19 8.49
C GLU A 287 -11.39 22.97 7.65
N GLY A 288 -12.28 23.67 8.32
CA GLY A 288 -13.33 24.49 7.69
C GLY A 288 -14.50 23.69 7.10
N LEU A 289 -14.53 22.37 7.24
CA LEU A 289 -15.65 21.52 6.83
C LEU A 289 -16.57 21.20 8.03
N PRO A 290 -17.87 20.97 7.80
CA PRO A 290 -18.81 20.61 8.86
C PRO A 290 -18.68 19.14 9.28
N LEU A 291 -17.48 18.70 9.61
CA LEU A 291 -17.14 17.33 9.99
C LEU A 291 -16.38 17.34 11.32
N GLU A 292 -16.76 16.47 12.22
CA GLU A 292 -16.17 16.31 13.55
C GLU A 292 -15.70 14.86 13.72
N LEU A 293 -14.45 14.66 14.16
CA LEU A 293 -13.94 13.34 14.54
C LEU A 293 -14.63 12.86 15.82
N VAL A 294 -15.36 11.76 15.74
CA VAL A 294 -16.15 11.21 16.87
C VAL A 294 -15.61 9.86 17.37
N ALA A 295 -14.78 9.18 16.60
CA ALA A 295 -14.12 7.95 17.05
C ALA A 295 -12.78 7.75 16.34
N ASP A 296 -11.83 7.15 17.07
CA ASP A 296 -10.47 6.82 16.63
C ASP A 296 -10.05 5.55 17.38
N ASP A 297 -10.17 4.39 16.72
CA ASP A 297 -9.93 3.07 17.32
C ASP A 297 -8.87 2.29 16.55
N SER A 298 -8.06 1.47 17.24
CA SER A 298 -7.18 0.52 16.58
C SER A 298 -7.99 -0.49 15.77
N VAL A 299 -7.67 -0.64 14.48
CA VAL A 299 -8.33 -1.63 13.62
C VAL A 299 -8.08 -3.04 14.17
N TYR A 300 -6.83 -3.35 14.53
CA TYR A 300 -6.47 -4.65 15.08
C TYR A 300 -7.33 -5.01 16.30
N GLU A 301 -7.35 -4.13 17.29
CA GLU A 301 -8.05 -4.40 18.55
C GLU A 301 -9.57 -4.40 18.39
N TYR A 302 -10.10 -3.46 17.60
CA TYR A 302 -11.53 -3.36 17.39
C TYR A 302 -12.10 -4.57 16.63
N GLU A 303 -11.48 -4.94 15.52
CA GLU A 303 -11.94 -6.07 14.70
C GLU A 303 -11.74 -7.39 15.44
N GLN A 304 -10.61 -7.59 16.12
CA GLN A 304 -10.37 -8.79 16.92
C GLN A 304 -11.42 -9.00 18.02
N ALA A 305 -11.83 -7.90 18.67
CA ALA A 305 -12.80 -7.96 19.78
C ALA A 305 -14.24 -8.10 19.31
N ASN A 306 -14.61 -7.65 18.11
CA ASN A 306 -16.00 -7.48 17.68
C ASN A 306 -16.41 -8.33 16.46
N LEU A 307 -15.46 -8.91 15.72
CA LEU A 307 -15.81 -9.86 14.66
C LEU A 307 -16.40 -11.14 15.26
N PRO A 308 -17.25 -11.86 14.49
CA PRO A 308 -17.75 -13.17 14.91
C PRO A 308 -16.62 -14.14 15.27
N SER A 309 -16.91 -15.07 16.18
CA SER A 309 -15.94 -16.09 16.60
C SER A 309 -15.38 -16.85 15.38
N GLY A 310 -14.07 -16.92 15.28
CA GLY A 310 -13.35 -17.57 14.17
C GLY A 310 -13.20 -16.73 12.90
N ALA A 311 -13.71 -15.49 12.86
CA ALA A 311 -13.56 -14.57 11.73
C ALA A 311 -12.30 -13.69 11.79
N TRP A 312 -11.60 -13.69 12.92
CA TRP A 312 -10.34 -12.98 13.08
C TRP A 312 -9.13 -13.92 12.94
N PRO A 313 -8.06 -13.54 12.20
CA PRO A 313 -8.06 -12.43 11.25
C PRO A 313 -8.84 -12.79 9.97
N PRO A 314 -9.39 -11.80 9.25
CA PRO A 314 -10.17 -12.04 8.02
C PRO A 314 -9.40 -12.83 6.95
N THR A 315 -8.09 -12.60 6.86
CA THR A 315 -7.14 -13.31 6.00
C THR A 315 -5.82 -13.51 6.74
N SER A 316 -4.97 -14.39 6.25
CA SER A 316 -3.68 -14.71 6.90
C SER A 316 -2.70 -13.53 6.99
N TRP A 317 -2.81 -12.55 6.09
CA TRP A 317 -1.93 -11.37 6.03
C TRP A 317 -2.45 -10.15 6.80
N TYR A 318 -3.75 -10.15 7.15
CA TYR A 318 -4.44 -8.96 7.65
C TYR A 318 -3.88 -8.43 8.98
N ALA A 319 -3.65 -9.31 9.95
CA ALA A 319 -3.18 -8.93 11.28
C ALA A 319 -1.83 -8.22 11.25
N ASP A 320 -0.90 -8.71 10.45
CA ASP A 320 0.43 -8.10 10.26
C ASP A 320 0.32 -6.78 9.51
N TRP A 321 -0.46 -6.74 8.44
CA TRP A 321 -0.65 -5.54 7.63
C TRP A 321 -1.26 -4.38 8.44
N VAL A 322 -2.37 -4.58 9.15
CA VAL A 322 -3.00 -3.52 9.97
C VAL A 322 -2.12 -3.04 11.12
N SER A 323 -1.10 -3.82 11.48
CA SER A 323 -0.07 -3.48 12.47
C SER A 323 1.12 -2.72 11.86
N GLY A 324 1.14 -2.49 10.54
CA GLY A 324 2.21 -1.78 9.83
C GLY A 324 3.48 -2.61 9.58
N LEU A 325 3.41 -3.95 9.70
CA LEU A 325 4.58 -4.82 9.62
C LEU A 325 5.08 -5.03 8.19
N ASP A 326 4.28 -4.70 7.18
CA ASP A 326 4.71 -4.70 5.78
C ASP A 326 5.74 -3.59 5.46
N VAL A 327 5.79 -2.55 6.30
CA VAL A 327 6.78 -1.46 6.20
C VAL A 327 7.85 -1.59 7.28
N PHE A 328 7.46 -1.91 8.50
CA PHE A 328 8.35 -2.03 9.66
C PHE A 328 8.30 -3.47 10.22
N PRO A 329 9.18 -4.38 9.78
CA PRO A 329 9.17 -5.78 10.20
C PRO A 329 9.75 -5.94 11.61
N VAL A 330 8.98 -5.49 12.59
CA VAL A 330 9.29 -5.54 14.04
C VAL A 330 8.14 -6.22 14.77
N ALA A 331 8.23 -6.38 16.08
CA ALA A 331 7.09 -6.85 16.87
C ALA A 331 5.94 -5.80 16.80
N ARG A 332 4.69 -6.25 16.76
CA ARG A 332 3.50 -5.38 16.64
C ARG A 332 3.51 -4.20 17.62
N GLU A 333 3.90 -4.49 18.87
CA GLU A 333 3.96 -3.50 19.95
C GLU A 333 5.03 -2.42 19.72
N GLN A 334 6.02 -2.72 18.88
CA GLN A 334 7.12 -1.81 18.52
C GLN A 334 6.92 -1.08 17.20
N SER A 335 5.89 -1.47 16.43
CA SER A 335 5.61 -0.81 15.16
C SER A 335 5.32 0.67 15.37
N PRO A 336 6.00 1.57 14.62
CA PRO A 336 5.80 3.01 14.77
C PRO A 336 4.50 3.51 14.16
N ILE A 337 3.77 2.64 13.45
CA ILE A 337 2.47 2.94 12.85
C ILE A 337 1.47 1.83 13.17
N GLU A 338 0.20 2.16 13.08
CA GLU A 338 -0.90 1.18 13.07
C GLU A 338 -2.06 1.70 12.23
N MET A 339 -2.87 0.79 11.71
CA MET A 339 -4.13 1.17 11.07
C MET A 339 -5.18 1.54 12.11
N ARG A 340 -5.84 2.67 11.88
CA ARG A 340 -6.88 3.21 12.75
C ARG A 340 -8.20 3.32 12.02
N TRP A 341 -9.29 2.92 12.63
CA TRP A 341 -10.63 3.31 12.24
C TRP A 341 -10.89 4.75 12.68
N LEU A 342 -11.25 5.61 11.74
CA LEU A 342 -11.64 7.00 12.00
C LEU A 342 -13.09 7.20 11.60
N VAL A 343 -13.87 7.78 12.49
CA VAL A 343 -15.29 8.13 12.25
C VAL A 343 -15.47 9.63 12.39
N PHE A 344 -15.94 10.24 11.32
CA PHE A 344 -16.30 11.65 11.30
C PHE A 344 -17.83 11.79 11.16
N ARG A 345 -18.42 12.70 11.90
CA ARG A 345 -19.86 13.02 11.84
C ARG A 345 -20.07 14.37 11.20
N LYS A 346 -21.05 14.47 10.28
CA LYS A 346 -21.46 15.75 9.73
C LYS A 346 -22.34 16.50 10.76
N THR A 347 -21.91 17.72 11.10
CA THR A 347 -22.55 18.54 12.17
C THR A 347 -23.74 19.34 11.68
N ARG A 348 -23.81 19.68 10.38
CA ARG A 348 -24.88 20.48 9.78
C ARG A 348 -25.18 20.09 8.34
#